data_70a58fcf9d32567cb5205a236f79a476
#
_entry.id   70a58fcf9d32567cb5205a236f79a476
#
_cell.length_a   1.000
_cell.length_b   1.000
_cell.length_c   1.000
_cell.angle_alpha   90.00
_cell.angle_beta   90.00
_cell.angle_gamma   90.00
#
_symmetry.space_group_name_H-M   'P 1'
#
loop_
_entity.id
_entity.type
_entity.pdbx_description
1 polymer ?
#
loop_
_entity_poly.entity_id
_entity_poly.type
_entity_poly.pdbx_seq_one_letter_code
_entity_poly.pdbx_strand_id
1 'polypeptide(L)'
;MCSSDLAAKTAPGDLLKPATWKLTAPATFRAKLTTSKGDVIVEVTRAWAPLGADRFYNMVRSGYLNGCSFFRVVPGFVVQFGISGKPDVARAWQNANLFDEPVKTPNKRGTLVYARAGANTRSTQLFINLGDNLALDTMNGFGFPPFGQVVEGMEIVEKIFAGYGEQPDQGQIFNQGQPYLDRNFPNLDKIVTATIMPAAPAAAATPAATPAATPAKAADTKK
;
A
#
# COMPACT_ATOMS: atom_id res chain seq x y z
N MET A 1 -34.03 14.88 -5.63
CA MET A 1 -33.86 13.98 -4.48
C MET A 1 -32.41 13.60 -4.46
N CYS A 2 -31.66 14.13 -3.49
CA CYS A 2 -30.22 14.03 -3.37
C CYS A 2 -29.82 12.63 -2.92
N SER A 3 -29.02 11.94 -3.75
CA SER A 3 -28.35 10.69 -3.36
C SER A 3 -26.94 11.01 -2.81
N SER A 4 -26.92 11.59 -1.64
CA SER A 4 -25.71 11.81 -0.86
C SER A 4 -25.80 10.99 0.42
N ASP A 5 -25.51 9.68 0.36
CA ASP A 5 -25.27 8.89 1.56
C ASP A 5 -24.74 7.49 1.21
N LEU A 6 -23.54 7.44 0.64
CA LEU A 6 -22.79 6.17 0.50
C LEU A 6 -21.42 6.25 1.17
N ALA A 7 -21.29 7.06 2.22
CA ALA A 7 -20.30 6.84 3.26
C ALA A 7 -20.87 5.80 4.24
N ALA A 8 -21.05 4.56 3.78
CA ALA A 8 -21.45 3.49 4.66
C ALA A 8 -20.41 3.38 5.77
N LYS A 9 -20.77 3.88 6.96
CA LYS A 9 -20.19 3.48 8.24
C LYS A 9 -20.40 1.97 8.37
N THR A 10 -19.53 1.17 7.73
CA THR A 10 -19.37 -0.22 8.17
C THR A 10 -18.87 -0.12 9.61
N ALA A 11 -19.66 -0.61 10.55
CA ALA A 11 -19.24 -0.79 11.93
C ALA A 11 -17.83 -1.42 11.90
N PRO A 12 -16.91 -1.00 12.79
CA PRO A 12 -15.60 -1.61 12.87
C PRO A 12 -15.82 -3.11 13.10
N GLY A 13 -15.45 -3.94 12.11
CA GLY A 13 -15.44 -5.38 12.28
C GLY A 13 -14.44 -5.72 13.39
N ASP A 14 -14.60 -6.87 13.97
CA ASP A 14 -13.70 -7.37 15.00
C ASP A 14 -12.31 -7.61 14.39
N LEU A 15 -11.31 -6.82 14.81
CA LEU A 15 -9.92 -6.97 14.37
C LEU A 15 -9.33 -8.34 14.74
N LEU A 16 -9.92 -9.06 15.70
CA LEU A 16 -9.49 -10.42 16.04
C LEU A 16 -10.00 -11.48 15.05
N LYS A 17 -10.84 -11.09 14.09
CA LYS A 17 -11.44 -11.99 13.11
C LYS A 17 -11.10 -11.58 11.66
N PRO A 18 -9.83 -11.72 11.22
CA PRO A 18 -9.41 -11.29 9.87
C PRO A 18 -10.23 -11.92 8.74
N ALA A 19 -10.76 -13.14 8.94
CA ALA A 19 -11.58 -13.83 7.96
C ALA A 19 -12.93 -13.15 7.67
N THR A 20 -13.38 -12.22 8.50
CA THR A 20 -14.62 -11.46 8.29
C THR A 20 -14.41 -10.25 7.37
N TRP A 21 -13.17 -9.81 7.18
CA TRP A 21 -12.80 -8.69 6.33
C TRP A 21 -12.57 -9.16 4.89
N LYS A 22 -13.64 -9.18 4.08
CA LYS A 22 -13.67 -9.73 2.70
C LYS A 22 -14.17 -8.72 1.67
N LEU A 23 -13.98 -7.41 1.94
CA LEU A 23 -14.38 -6.39 0.99
C LEU A 23 -13.47 -6.46 -0.24
N THR A 24 -14.07 -6.38 -1.42
CA THR A 24 -13.34 -6.19 -2.67
C THR A 24 -13.03 -4.70 -2.84
N ALA A 25 -11.78 -4.37 -3.10
CA ALA A 25 -11.36 -3.01 -3.34
C ALA A 25 -11.89 -2.49 -4.70
N PRO A 26 -12.12 -1.18 -4.83
CA PRO A 26 -12.33 -0.55 -6.14
C PRO A 26 -11.15 -0.83 -7.09
N ALA A 27 -11.38 -0.69 -8.40
CA ALA A 27 -10.33 -0.87 -9.42
C ALA A 27 -9.12 0.04 -9.17
N THR A 28 -9.38 1.27 -8.71
CA THR A 28 -8.38 2.21 -8.23
C THR A 28 -8.95 2.95 -7.02
N PHE A 29 -8.12 3.17 -6.01
CA PHE A 29 -8.50 3.98 -4.85
C PHE A 29 -7.27 4.63 -4.23
N ARG A 30 -7.51 5.69 -3.45
CA ARG A 30 -6.48 6.35 -2.67
C ARG A 30 -6.68 6.10 -1.19
N ALA A 31 -5.58 5.89 -0.49
CA ALA A 31 -5.53 5.83 0.95
C ALA A 31 -4.60 6.91 1.48
N LYS A 32 -5.05 7.61 2.52
CA LYS A 32 -4.22 8.56 3.26
C LYS A 32 -3.66 7.87 4.50
N LEU A 33 -2.35 7.86 4.63
CA LEU A 33 -1.62 7.44 5.82
C LEU A 33 -1.15 8.72 6.53
N THR A 34 -1.82 9.10 7.60
CA THR A 34 -1.35 10.18 8.48
C THR A 34 -0.29 9.61 9.40
N THR A 35 0.95 10.01 9.20
CA THR A 35 2.09 9.52 9.98
C THR A 35 2.55 10.55 11.01
N SER A 36 3.46 10.15 11.91
CA SER A 36 4.13 11.07 12.84
C SER A 36 5.00 12.13 12.15
N LYS A 37 5.30 11.98 10.84
CA LYS A 37 6.10 12.92 10.03
C LYS A 37 5.26 13.76 9.07
N GLY A 38 3.98 13.43 8.87
CA GLY A 38 3.09 14.08 7.93
C GLY A 38 2.23 13.10 7.15
N ASP A 39 1.49 13.60 6.18
CA ASP A 39 0.56 12.80 5.39
C ASP A 39 1.26 12.19 4.16
N VAL A 40 0.93 10.94 3.89
CA VAL A 40 1.37 10.19 2.70
C VAL A 40 0.12 9.67 1.99
N ILE A 41 -0.02 9.96 0.70
CA ILE A 41 -1.13 9.47 -0.12
C ILE A 41 -0.62 8.33 -1.00
N VAL A 42 -1.26 7.18 -0.85
CA VAL A 42 -1.00 5.98 -1.67
C VAL A 42 -2.16 5.79 -2.63
N GLU A 43 -1.86 5.64 -3.91
CA GLU A 43 -2.82 5.20 -4.92
C GLU A 43 -2.63 3.72 -5.18
N VAL A 44 -3.72 2.95 -5.09
CA VAL A 44 -3.73 1.50 -5.31
C VAL A 44 -4.40 1.20 -6.62
N THR A 45 -3.75 0.39 -7.45
CA THR A 45 -4.28 -0.16 -8.69
C THR A 45 -4.54 -1.66 -8.52
N ARG A 46 -5.78 -2.03 -8.28
CA ARG A 46 -6.18 -3.41 -7.97
C ARG A 46 -5.68 -4.43 -9.01
N ALA A 47 -5.68 -4.06 -10.29
CA ALA A 47 -5.24 -4.93 -11.38
C ALA A 47 -3.77 -5.37 -11.29
N TRP A 48 -2.92 -4.64 -10.54
CA TRP A 48 -1.51 -5.01 -10.38
C TRP A 48 -1.35 -6.27 -9.51
N ALA A 49 -2.04 -6.31 -8.36
CA ALA A 49 -2.08 -7.48 -7.47
C ALA A 49 -3.41 -7.46 -6.70
N PRO A 50 -4.48 -8.08 -7.24
CA PRO A 50 -5.84 -8.02 -6.69
C PRO A 50 -5.97 -8.46 -5.24
N LEU A 51 -5.34 -9.57 -4.86
CA LEU A 51 -5.42 -10.08 -3.48
C LEU A 51 -4.72 -9.13 -2.50
N GLY A 52 -3.56 -8.59 -2.90
CA GLY A 52 -2.84 -7.60 -2.12
C GLY A 52 -3.63 -6.31 -1.96
N ALA A 53 -4.23 -5.80 -3.04
CA ALA A 53 -5.05 -4.59 -3.02
C ALA A 53 -6.29 -4.76 -2.13
N ASP A 54 -7.01 -5.88 -2.24
CA ASP A 54 -8.18 -6.19 -1.41
C ASP A 54 -7.79 -6.30 0.08
N ARG A 55 -6.67 -6.94 0.40
CA ARG A 55 -6.16 -7.03 1.76
C ARG A 55 -5.82 -5.64 2.32
N PHE A 56 -5.11 -4.80 1.58
CA PHE A 56 -4.77 -3.46 2.02
C PHE A 56 -6.02 -2.60 2.24
N TYR A 57 -6.99 -2.66 1.33
CA TYR A 57 -8.28 -1.98 1.48
C TYR A 57 -8.98 -2.36 2.78
N ASN A 58 -9.03 -3.67 3.10
CA ASN A 58 -9.61 -4.15 4.33
C ASN A 58 -8.80 -3.73 5.58
N MET A 59 -7.47 -3.72 5.52
CA MET A 59 -6.61 -3.25 6.61
C MET A 59 -6.83 -1.76 6.91
N VAL A 60 -6.99 -0.92 5.89
CA VAL A 60 -7.31 0.50 6.07
C VAL A 60 -8.73 0.67 6.63
N ARG A 61 -9.71 -0.01 6.04
CA ARG A 61 -11.13 0.06 6.47
C ARG A 61 -11.36 -0.43 7.90
N SER A 62 -10.62 -1.42 8.34
CA SER A 62 -10.70 -1.97 9.69
C SER A 62 -9.97 -1.13 10.74
N GLY A 63 -9.13 -0.17 10.31
CA GLY A 63 -8.23 0.55 11.20
C GLY A 63 -7.04 -0.30 11.69
N TYR A 64 -6.76 -1.44 11.06
CA TYR A 64 -5.64 -2.32 11.40
C TYR A 64 -4.30 -1.58 11.41
N LEU A 65 -4.09 -0.66 10.46
CA LEU A 65 -2.84 0.08 10.30
C LEU A 65 -2.66 1.20 11.33
N ASN A 66 -3.70 1.57 12.07
CA ASN A 66 -3.61 2.65 13.06
C ASN A 66 -2.67 2.25 14.20
N GLY A 67 -1.68 3.07 14.45
CA GLY A 67 -0.64 2.83 15.45
C GLY A 67 0.49 1.89 15.01
N CYS A 68 0.49 1.37 13.77
CA CYS A 68 1.60 0.55 13.28
C CYS A 68 2.88 1.39 13.15
N SER A 69 3.96 0.92 13.76
CA SER A 69 5.29 1.54 13.66
C SER A 69 6.00 1.14 12.38
N PHE A 70 6.85 2.04 11.88
CA PHE A 70 7.81 1.77 10.82
C PHE A 70 9.03 1.10 11.45
N PHE A 71 8.96 -0.21 11.66
CA PHE A 71 9.91 -0.95 12.50
C PHE A 71 11.22 -1.31 11.80
N ARG A 72 11.29 -1.19 10.47
CA ARG A 72 12.51 -1.45 9.68
C ARG A 72 12.64 -0.38 8.60
N VAL A 73 13.72 0.38 8.65
CA VAL A 73 14.01 1.43 7.67
C VAL A 73 15.45 1.28 7.19
N VAL A 74 15.61 0.91 5.92
CA VAL A 74 16.91 0.76 5.27
C VAL A 74 17.04 1.83 4.19
N PRO A 75 17.83 2.88 4.41
CA PRO A 75 17.98 3.99 3.46
C PRO A 75 18.34 3.51 2.06
N GLY A 76 17.67 4.08 1.04
CA GLY A 76 17.86 3.69 -0.36
C GLY A 76 17.23 2.35 -0.74
N PHE A 77 16.71 1.58 0.22
CA PHE A 77 16.06 0.30 -0.01
C PHE A 77 14.56 0.36 0.32
N VAL A 78 14.17 0.21 1.58
CA VAL A 78 12.74 0.14 1.95
C VAL A 78 12.43 0.78 3.31
N VAL A 79 11.16 1.17 3.48
CA VAL A 79 10.51 1.46 4.77
C VAL A 79 9.43 0.42 5.00
N GLN A 80 9.56 -0.41 6.05
CA GLN A 80 8.69 -1.55 6.33
C GLN A 80 7.85 -1.32 7.59
N PHE A 81 6.57 -1.73 7.53
CA PHE A 81 5.56 -1.58 8.57
C PHE A 81 4.49 -2.67 8.48
N GLY A 82 3.42 -2.59 9.27
CA GLY A 82 2.24 -3.46 9.14
C GLY A 82 2.20 -4.63 10.11
N ILE A 83 3.00 -4.62 11.19
CA ILE A 83 2.76 -5.44 12.38
C ILE A 83 1.99 -4.57 13.37
N SER A 84 0.83 -5.03 13.82
CA SER A 84 0.03 -4.29 14.80
C SER A 84 0.78 -4.15 16.12
N GLY A 85 0.73 -2.96 16.73
CA GLY A 85 1.24 -2.73 18.09
C GLY A 85 0.42 -3.45 19.18
N LYS A 86 -0.71 -4.09 18.83
CA LYS A 86 -1.55 -4.90 19.73
C LYS A 86 -1.25 -6.38 19.47
N PRO A 87 -0.63 -7.11 20.41
CA PRO A 87 -0.18 -8.49 20.16
C PRO A 87 -1.27 -9.49 19.78
N ASP A 88 -2.45 -9.36 20.35
CA ASP A 88 -3.61 -10.19 20.03
C ASP A 88 -4.09 -10.00 18.59
N VAL A 89 -4.15 -8.74 18.13
CA VAL A 89 -4.47 -8.40 16.74
C VAL A 89 -3.35 -8.88 15.81
N ALA A 90 -2.08 -8.61 16.15
CA ALA A 90 -0.93 -9.04 15.36
C ALA A 90 -0.96 -10.56 15.13
N ARG A 91 -1.16 -11.34 16.19
CA ARG A 91 -1.25 -12.82 16.12
C ARG A 91 -2.45 -13.30 15.31
N ALA A 92 -3.62 -12.66 15.46
CA ALA A 92 -4.81 -13.02 14.69
C ALA A 92 -4.60 -12.91 13.17
N TRP A 93 -3.84 -11.89 12.74
CA TRP A 93 -3.58 -11.63 11.33
C TRP A 93 -2.30 -12.27 10.79
N GLN A 94 -1.40 -12.74 11.65
CA GLN A 94 -0.08 -13.28 11.27
C GLN A 94 -0.18 -14.39 10.23
N ASN A 95 -1.16 -15.29 10.39
CA ASN A 95 -1.38 -16.45 9.53
C ASN A 95 -2.51 -16.26 8.51
N ALA A 96 -3.04 -15.04 8.38
CA ALA A 96 -4.03 -14.71 7.37
C ALA A 96 -3.36 -14.49 6.00
N ASN A 97 -2.69 -15.53 5.50
CA ASN A 97 -1.85 -15.51 4.32
C ASN A 97 -2.64 -15.27 3.03
N LEU A 98 -1.98 -14.64 2.05
CA LEU A 98 -2.43 -14.48 0.67
C LEU A 98 -1.63 -15.41 -0.24
N PHE A 99 -2.28 -15.97 -1.24
CA PHE A 99 -1.61 -16.66 -2.33
C PHE A 99 -0.72 -15.69 -3.11
N ASP A 100 0.35 -16.21 -3.69
CA ASP A 100 1.24 -15.40 -4.52
C ASP A 100 0.55 -14.92 -5.79
N GLU A 101 0.94 -13.74 -6.24
CA GLU A 101 0.47 -13.08 -7.45
C GLU A 101 1.69 -12.72 -8.31
N PRO A 102 1.54 -12.69 -9.64
CA PRO A 102 2.64 -12.30 -10.51
C PRO A 102 3.00 -10.82 -10.36
N VAL A 103 4.27 -10.49 -10.53
CA VAL A 103 4.75 -9.12 -10.62
C VAL A 103 4.31 -8.54 -11.97
N LYS A 104 3.41 -7.57 -11.97
CA LYS A 104 2.91 -6.87 -13.16
C LYS A 104 3.48 -5.46 -13.31
N THR A 105 4.04 -4.92 -12.23
CA THR A 105 4.62 -3.59 -12.16
C THR A 105 5.95 -3.69 -11.45
N PRO A 106 7.02 -3.04 -11.95
CA PRO A 106 8.34 -3.14 -11.35
C PRO A 106 8.41 -2.47 -9.97
N ASN A 107 9.30 -2.98 -9.12
CA ASN A 107 9.60 -2.43 -7.80
C ASN A 107 10.42 -1.13 -7.91
N LYS A 108 9.80 -0.05 -8.35
CA LYS A 108 10.39 1.29 -8.42
C LYS A 108 10.19 2.08 -7.13
N ARG A 109 10.99 3.14 -6.97
CA ARG A 109 10.84 4.08 -5.85
C ARG A 109 9.38 4.53 -5.70
N GLY A 110 8.87 4.47 -4.47
CA GLY A 110 7.51 4.83 -4.11
C GLY A 110 6.48 3.71 -4.24
N THR A 111 6.80 2.54 -4.84
CA THR A 111 5.83 1.45 -4.92
C THR A 111 5.59 0.82 -3.56
N LEU A 112 4.32 0.43 -3.30
CA LEU A 112 3.85 -0.24 -2.08
C LEU A 112 3.68 -1.73 -2.34
N VAL A 113 4.25 -2.55 -1.46
CA VAL A 113 4.46 -3.98 -1.67
C VAL A 113 4.27 -4.75 -0.37
N TYR A 114 3.82 -6.00 -0.44
CA TYR A 114 3.82 -6.90 0.73
C TYR A 114 5.18 -7.56 0.93
N ALA A 115 5.68 -7.52 2.17
CA ALA A 115 6.76 -8.38 2.60
C ALA A 115 6.29 -9.83 2.73
N ARG A 116 7.23 -10.78 2.60
CA ARG A 116 7.00 -12.21 2.76
C ARG A 116 8.28 -12.95 3.16
N ALA A 117 8.15 -14.09 3.81
CA ALA A 117 9.25 -14.99 4.17
C ALA A 117 9.45 -16.14 3.16
N GLY A 118 8.44 -16.46 2.35
CA GLY A 118 8.46 -17.54 1.36
C GLY A 118 7.22 -17.52 0.49
N ALA A 119 6.97 -18.59 -0.25
CA ALA A 119 5.77 -18.72 -1.08
C ALA A 119 4.49 -18.66 -0.24
N ASN A 120 3.49 -17.91 -0.70
CA ASN A 120 2.17 -17.78 -0.08
C ASN A 120 2.19 -17.35 1.40
N THR A 121 3.17 -16.49 1.79
CA THR A 121 3.30 -16.01 3.18
C THR A 121 3.06 -14.52 3.36
N ARG A 122 2.57 -13.82 2.33
CA ARG A 122 2.13 -12.43 2.45
C ARG A 122 0.93 -12.36 3.38
N SER A 123 0.97 -11.52 4.41
CA SER A 123 -0.16 -11.36 5.35
C SER A 123 -0.52 -9.89 5.57
N THR A 124 0.23 -9.17 6.41
CA THR A 124 -0.03 -7.76 6.75
C THR A 124 1.17 -6.85 6.64
N GLN A 125 2.39 -7.42 6.62
CA GLN A 125 3.59 -6.61 6.54
C GLN A 125 3.75 -6.01 5.15
N LEU A 126 4.04 -4.72 5.10
CA LEU A 126 4.13 -3.89 3.91
C LEU A 126 5.46 -3.15 3.90
N PHE A 127 5.94 -2.82 2.71
CA PHE A 127 7.03 -1.86 2.58
C PHE A 127 6.78 -0.90 1.42
N ILE A 128 7.37 0.29 1.54
CA ILE A 128 7.48 1.28 0.47
C ILE A 128 8.92 1.26 -0.02
N ASN A 129 9.13 1.15 -1.32
CA ASN A 129 10.46 1.21 -1.93
C ASN A 129 11.02 2.64 -1.85
N LEU A 130 12.23 2.80 -1.30
CA LEU A 130 12.96 4.08 -1.26
C LEU A 130 13.85 4.29 -2.50
N GLY A 131 14.10 3.25 -3.26
CA GLY A 131 14.85 3.26 -4.51
C GLY A 131 14.23 2.32 -5.54
N ASP A 132 14.84 2.21 -6.71
CA ASP A 132 14.46 1.25 -7.74
C ASP A 132 15.05 -0.11 -7.38
N ASN A 133 14.25 -0.98 -6.79
CA ASN A 133 14.63 -2.30 -6.29
C ASN A 133 14.23 -3.41 -7.26
N LEU A 134 14.61 -3.29 -8.53
CA LEU A 134 14.19 -4.19 -9.63
C LEU A 134 14.54 -5.67 -9.38
N ALA A 135 15.57 -5.96 -8.58
CA ALA A 135 15.90 -7.34 -8.18
C ALA A 135 14.74 -8.02 -7.42
N LEU A 136 13.85 -7.25 -6.77
CA LEU A 136 12.67 -7.79 -6.09
C LEU A 136 11.62 -8.33 -7.08
N ASP A 137 11.67 -7.96 -8.37
CA ASP A 137 10.67 -8.39 -9.35
C ASP A 137 10.73 -9.89 -9.63
N THR A 138 11.91 -10.50 -9.49
CA THR A 138 12.15 -11.93 -9.78
C THR A 138 12.71 -12.71 -8.59
N MET A 139 12.91 -12.05 -7.45
CA MET A 139 13.53 -12.67 -6.27
C MET A 139 12.79 -13.95 -5.86
N ASN A 140 13.54 -15.03 -5.61
CA ASN A 140 13.04 -16.36 -5.23
C ASN A 140 12.06 -16.98 -6.25
N GLY A 141 12.10 -16.56 -7.51
CA GLY A 141 11.31 -17.13 -8.61
C GLY A 141 9.87 -16.61 -8.72
N PHE A 142 9.36 -15.84 -7.73
CA PHE A 142 8.00 -15.30 -7.77
C PHE A 142 7.92 -13.79 -7.49
N GLY A 143 9.05 -13.14 -7.21
CA GLY A 143 9.15 -11.69 -6.99
C GLY A 143 8.28 -11.14 -5.85
N PHE A 144 8.19 -9.85 -5.73
CA PHE A 144 7.38 -9.11 -4.77
C PHE A 144 6.44 -8.18 -5.55
N PRO A 145 5.16 -8.55 -5.76
CA PRO A 145 4.26 -7.78 -6.62
C PRO A 145 3.82 -6.48 -5.96
N PRO A 146 4.16 -5.30 -6.53
CA PRO A 146 3.56 -4.04 -6.13
C PRO A 146 2.06 -4.03 -6.43
N PHE A 147 1.28 -3.34 -5.58
CA PHE A 147 -0.16 -3.17 -5.77
C PHE A 147 -0.60 -1.71 -5.71
N GLY A 148 0.30 -0.81 -5.35
CA GLY A 148 0.07 0.62 -5.28
C GLY A 148 1.37 1.40 -5.26
N GLN A 149 1.25 2.72 -5.22
CA GLN A 149 2.38 3.64 -5.17
C GLN A 149 2.04 4.89 -4.38
N VAL A 150 3.06 5.51 -3.79
CA VAL A 150 2.96 6.83 -3.18
C VAL A 150 2.83 7.86 -4.30
N VAL A 151 1.74 8.63 -4.28
CA VAL A 151 1.46 9.71 -5.24
C VAL A 151 1.69 11.09 -4.64
N GLU A 152 1.65 11.22 -3.31
CA GLU A 152 1.95 12.45 -2.58
C GLU A 152 2.65 12.09 -1.26
N GLY A 153 3.63 12.90 -0.82
CA GLY A 153 4.30 12.73 0.47
C GLY A 153 5.48 11.75 0.44
N MET A 154 6.11 11.51 -0.73
CA MET A 154 7.30 10.65 -0.77
C MET A 154 8.45 11.23 0.05
N GLU A 155 8.57 12.56 0.11
CA GLU A 155 9.53 13.28 0.97
C GLU A 155 9.25 13.10 2.47
N ILE A 156 8.00 12.75 2.85
CA ILE A 156 7.63 12.38 4.22
C ILE A 156 8.11 10.95 4.50
N VAL A 157 7.93 10.04 3.55
CA VAL A 157 8.42 8.65 3.67
C VAL A 157 9.93 8.63 3.87
N GLU A 158 10.68 9.47 3.16
CA GLU A 158 12.14 9.59 3.27
C GLU A 158 12.61 10.22 4.58
N LYS A 159 11.74 10.95 5.29
CA LYS A 159 12.03 11.53 6.62
C LYS A 159 11.73 10.57 7.78
N ILE A 160 11.16 9.39 7.52
CA ILE A 160 10.91 8.40 8.56
C ILE A 160 12.23 7.99 9.19
N PHE A 161 12.26 7.95 10.52
CA PHE A 161 13.46 7.72 11.29
C PHE A 161 14.12 6.37 10.96
N ALA A 162 15.37 6.41 10.49
CA ALA A 162 16.12 5.24 10.04
C ALA A 162 17.22 4.80 11.05
N GLY A 163 17.35 5.49 12.19
CA GLY A 163 18.49 5.27 13.10
C GLY A 163 18.56 3.89 13.75
N TYR A 164 17.46 3.13 13.74
CA TYR A 164 17.45 1.76 14.24
C TYR A 164 17.64 0.70 13.14
N GLY A 165 17.54 1.07 11.86
CA GLY A 165 17.73 0.16 10.73
C GLY A 165 16.85 -1.08 10.82
N GLU A 166 17.47 -2.23 11.06
CA GLU A 166 16.84 -3.55 11.16
C GLU A 166 16.85 -4.13 12.59
N GLN A 167 17.17 -3.33 13.60
CA GLN A 167 17.32 -3.78 14.99
C GLN A 167 16.01 -4.22 15.66
N PRO A 168 14.83 -3.60 15.39
CA PRO A 168 13.57 -4.06 15.98
C PRO A 168 13.26 -5.50 15.59
N ASP A 169 13.22 -6.39 16.59
CA ASP A 169 12.92 -7.80 16.39
C ASP A 169 11.41 -8.02 16.14
N GLN A 170 11.07 -8.55 14.98
CA GLN A 170 9.68 -8.75 14.57
C GLN A 170 8.95 -9.76 15.47
N GLY A 171 9.63 -10.80 15.95
CA GLY A 171 9.05 -11.78 16.88
C GLY A 171 8.66 -11.12 18.20
N GLN A 172 9.50 -10.21 18.72
CA GLN A 172 9.18 -9.42 19.91
C GLN A 172 8.00 -8.46 19.66
N ILE A 173 7.90 -7.87 18.46
CA ILE A 173 6.75 -7.03 18.11
C ILE A 173 5.45 -7.87 18.11
N PHE A 174 5.46 -9.07 17.53
CA PHE A 174 4.31 -9.98 17.56
C PHE A 174 3.92 -10.40 19.00
N ASN A 175 4.90 -10.58 19.87
CA ASN A 175 4.68 -11.10 21.22
C ASN A 175 4.34 -10.00 22.23
N GLN A 176 5.00 -8.84 22.17
CA GLN A 176 4.91 -7.76 23.16
C GLN A 176 4.28 -6.47 22.61
N GLY A 177 4.23 -6.32 21.28
CA GLY A 177 3.59 -5.17 20.62
C GLY A 177 4.26 -3.83 20.89
N GLN A 178 3.44 -2.79 20.96
CA GLN A 178 3.90 -1.41 21.15
C GLN A 178 4.73 -1.20 22.42
N PRO A 179 4.43 -1.82 23.59
CA PRO A 179 5.27 -1.70 24.78
C PRO A 179 6.74 -2.11 24.59
N TYR A 180 7.02 -3.10 23.73
CA TYR A 180 8.39 -3.47 23.36
C TYR A 180 9.06 -2.36 22.57
N LEU A 181 8.36 -1.79 21.58
CA LEU A 181 8.90 -0.74 20.73
C LEU A 181 9.14 0.56 21.52
N ASP A 182 8.18 0.99 22.35
CA ASP A 182 8.28 2.22 23.13
C ASP A 182 9.47 2.17 24.11
N ARG A 183 9.75 1.00 24.69
CA ARG A 183 10.85 0.82 25.65
C ARG A 183 12.22 0.78 24.98
N ASN A 184 12.35 0.08 23.83
CA ASN A 184 13.63 -0.20 23.22
C ASN A 184 13.94 0.69 22.01
N PHE A 185 12.89 1.25 21.37
CA PHE A 185 12.97 2.00 20.12
C PHE A 185 12.06 3.25 20.13
N PRO A 186 12.21 4.15 21.12
CA PRO A 186 11.25 5.24 21.36
C PRO A 186 11.15 6.26 20.23
N ASN A 187 12.14 6.32 19.33
CA ASN A 187 12.15 7.28 18.21
C ASN A 187 11.49 6.74 16.93
N LEU A 188 10.90 5.51 16.96
CA LEU A 188 10.20 4.99 15.78
C LEU A 188 9.02 5.86 15.40
N ASP A 189 8.97 6.22 14.13
CA ASP A 189 7.78 6.82 13.54
C ASP A 189 6.68 5.79 13.35
N LYS A 190 5.43 6.26 13.28
CA LYS A 190 4.25 5.40 13.17
C LYS A 190 3.17 6.00 12.29
N ILE A 191 2.29 5.15 11.79
CA ILE A 191 1.02 5.53 11.19
C ILE A 191 0.07 5.88 12.33
N VAL A 192 -0.34 7.14 12.44
CA VAL A 192 -1.33 7.60 13.42
C VAL A 192 -2.71 7.08 13.03
N THR A 193 -3.10 7.34 11.77
CA THR A 193 -4.35 6.83 11.17
C THR A 193 -4.17 6.52 9.70
N ALA A 194 -4.94 5.55 9.22
CA ALA A 194 -5.08 5.25 7.78
C ALA A 194 -6.55 5.32 7.38
N THR A 195 -6.87 6.03 6.29
CA THR A 195 -8.24 6.21 5.82
C THR A 195 -8.32 6.07 4.30
N ILE A 196 -9.42 5.49 3.81
CA ILE A 196 -9.74 5.53 2.38
C ILE A 196 -10.22 6.93 2.05
N MET A 197 -9.62 7.54 1.04
CA MET A 197 -10.04 8.85 0.54
C MET A 197 -11.32 8.71 -0.29
N PRO A 198 -12.20 9.70 -0.28
CA PRO A 198 -13.30 9.76 -1.24
C PRO A 198 -12.77 9.62 -2.67
N ALA A 199 -13.50 8.93 -3.54
CA ALA A 199 -13.16 8.92 -4.96
C ALA A 199 -13.04 10.36 -5.44
N ALA A 200 -11.93 10.71 -6.09
CA ALA A 200 -11.85 11.99 -6.78
C ALA A 200 -13.01 12.08 -7.77
N PRO A 201 -13.70 13.22 -7.91
CA PRO A 201 -14.65 13.40 -9.00
C PRO A 201 -13.94 12.97 -10.29
N ALA A 202 -14.58 12.09 -11.07
CA ALA A 202 -14.02 11.65 -12.33
C ALA A 202 -13.63 12.90 -13.12
N ALA A 203 -12.34 13.12 -13.33
CA ALA A 203 -11.88 14.15 -14.25
C ALA A 203 -12.59 13.84 -15.57
N ALA A 204 -13.41 14.79 -16.04
CA ALA A 204 -14.12 14.66 -17.28
C ALA A 204 -13.08 14.27 -18.34
N ALA A 205 -13.24 13.09 -18.93
CA ALA A 205 -12.36 12.64 -19.98
C ALA A 205 -12.39 13.69 -21.08
N THR A 206 -11.30 14.42 -21.26
CA THR A 206 -11.15 15.33 -22.39
C THR A 206 -11.28 14.47 -23.64
N PRO A 207 -12.28 14.71 -24.50
CA PRO A 207 -12.43 13.89 -25.70
C PRO A 207 -11.15 14.01 -26.51
N ALA A 208 -10.59 12.85 -26.87
CA ALA A 208 -9.40 12.78 -27.72
C ALA A 208 -9.70 13.60 -29.00
N ALA A 209 -8.86 14.59 -29.27
CA ALA A 209 -8.95 15.37 -30.50
C ALA A 209 -8.86 14.41 -31.68
N THR A 210 -9.92 14.38 -32.49
CA THR A 210 -9.95 13.66 -33.78
C THR A 210 -8.83 14.18 -34.66
N PRO A 211 -7.95 13.33 -35.18
CA PRO A 211 -6.93 13.82 -36.11
C PRO A 211 -7.60 14.41 -37.35
N ALA A 212 -7.27 15.67 -37.65
CA ALA A 212 -7.73 16.34 -38.87
C ALA A 212 -7.28 15.56 -40.10
N ALA A 213 -8.25 15.18 -40.96
CA ALA A 213 -7.98 14.53 -42.22
C ALA A 213 -7.15 15.46 -43.11
N THR A 214 -5.98 14.99 -43.55
CA THR A 214 -5.13 15.67 -44.55
C THR A 214 -5.84 15.66 -45.90
N PRO A 215 -6.01 16.78 -46.60
CA PRO A 215 -6.65 16.78 -47.92
C PRO A 215 -5.70 16.14 -48.95
N ALA A 216 -6.25 15.20 -49.69
CA ALA A 216 -5.55 14.52 -50.78
C ALA A 216 -5.17 15.52 -51.87
N LYS A 217 -3.87 15.53 -52.26
CA LYS A 217 -3.31 16.32 -53.35
C LYS A 217 -3.80 15.74 -54.67
N ALA A 218 -4.54 16.54 -55.44
CA ALA A 218 -4.99 16.20 -56.78
C ALA A 218 -3.80 15.95 -57.70
N ALA A 219 -3.80 14.81 -58.38
CA ALA A 219 -2.85 14.49 -59.45
C ALA A 219 -3.24 15.27 -60.72
N ASP A 220 -2.36 16.14 -61.18
CA ASP A 220 -2.49 16.87 -62.42
C ASP A 220 -1.95 16.00 -63.57
N THR A 221 -2.88 15.56 -64.44
CA THR A 221 -2.55 14.84 -65.68
C THR A 221 -2.35 15.86 -66.78
N LYS A 222 -1.13 15.96 -67.28
CA LYS A 222 -0.84 16.58 -68.59
C LYS A 222 -0.09 15.60 -69.47
N LYS A 223 -0.80 15.22 -70.53
CA LYS A 223 -0.38 14.92 -71.91
C LYS A 223 1.01 14.34 -72.15
#